data_071bbf1513f7d1ffcab5bc663796bf61
#
_entry.id   071bbf1513f7d1ffcab5bc663796bf61
#
_cell.length_a   1.000
_cell.length_b   1.000
_cell.length_c   1.000
_cell.angle_alpha   90.00
_cell.angle_beta   90.00
_cell.angle_gamma   90.00
#
_symmetry.space_group_name_H-M   'P 1'
#
loop_
_entity.id
_entity.type
_entity.pdbx_description
1 polymer ?
#
loop_
_entity_poly.entity_id
_entity_poly.type
_entity_poly.pdbx_seq_one_letter_code
_entity_poly.pdbx_strand_id
1 'polypeptide(L)'
;MNFIIYIIPFFVAIILFLFFRKKVVWWEYVVLIIPSLVFSLLIKLCMVSYNASDTEYLGAYVTKIIYYEEWDEMVLRTKTRRVPDGKGGTKTQTYTVWEREYHPEEWVYVNNENNWEHNISKKLYEKIKIRLNSPTVFKDMKRDYHRIDGDAYVTMYDGSMEHLYDITYAHKYKNKIQASQSNTIFKMLDIDKEMADSLGLYEYPKITDLAQNPILGRNVSKEELQIFRYINAMKGKKNEFRTYVLFFNHDEFDKSELQKSYWQNGNKNEFIVCWV
;
A
#
# COMPACT_ATOMS: atom_id res chain seq x y z
N MET A 1 -19.25 15.39 -15.10
CA MET A 1 -19.47 15.67 -13.66
C MET A 1 -18.67 16.85 -13.11
N ASN A 2 -17.66 17.35 -13.82
CA ASN A 2 -16.70 18.32 -13.29
C ASN A 2 -17.16 19.78 -13.26
N PHE A 3 -18.18 20.18 -14.00
CA PHE A 3 -18.63 21.58 -14.10
C PHE A 3 -19.57 22.01 -12.96
N ILE A 4 -20.29 21.07 -12.39
CA ILE A 4 -21.30 21.30 -11.36
C ILE A 4 -20.68 21.90 -10.09
N ILE A 5 -19.47 21.48 -9.69
CA ILE A 5 -18.79 21.98 -8.49
C ILE A 5 -18.55 23.49 -8.52
N TYR A 6 -18.28 24.04 -9.71
CA TYR A 6 -18.09 25.50 -9.86
C TYR A 6 -19.37 26.29 -9.91
N ILE A 7 -20.49 25.65 -10.29
CA ILE A 7 -21.79 26.31 -10.38
C ILE A 7 -22.43 26.46 -9.00
N ILE A 8 -22.16 25.53 -8.06
CA ILE A 8 -22.77 25.53 -6.73
C ILE A 8 -22.60 26.87 -5.98
N PRO A 9 -21.40 27.50 -5.90
CA PRO A 9 -21.23 28.77 -5.21
C PRO A 9 -22.08 29.89 -5.80
N PHE A 10 -22.21 29.93 -7.12
CA PHE A 10 -23.05 30.90 -7.80
C PHE A 10 -24.55 30.68 -7.54
N PHE A 11 -24.96 29.42 -7.51
CA PHE A 11 -26.35 29.06 -7.20
C PHE A 11 -26.72 29.47 -5.77
N VAL A 12 -25.84 29.20 -4.81
CA VAL A 12 -26.00 29.63 -3.42
C VAL A 12 -26.06 31.15 -3.31
N ALA A 13 -25.17 31.88 -4.00
CA ALA A 13 -25.17 33.32 -4.01
C ALA A 13 -26.44 33.90 -4.62
N ILE A 14 -26.98 33.32 -5.70
CA ILE A 14 -28.26 33.70 -6.31
C ILE A 14 -29.41 33.50 -5.33
N ILE A 15 -29.48 32.35 -4.66
CA ILE A 15 -30.51 32.05 -3.66
C ILE A 15 -30.47 33.09 -2.53
N LEU A 16 -29.28 33.34 -1.98
CA LEU A 16 -29.09 34.32 -0.92
C LEU A 16 -29.48 35.73 -1.39
N PHE A 17 -29.15 36.09 -2.63
CA PHE A 17 -29.56 37.37 -3.21
C PHE A 17 -31.09 37.50 -3.28
N LEU A 18 -31.81 36.47 -3.74
CA LEU A 18 -33.28 36.50 -3.85
C LEU A 18 -33.97 36.67 -2.49
N PHE A 19 -33.46 35.96 -1.47
CA PHE A 19 -34.09 35.99 -0.13
C PHE A 19 -33.62 37.14 0.75
N PHE A 20 -32.41 37.62 0.59
CA PHE A 20 -31.80 38.59 1.52
C PHE A 20 -31.31 39.92 0.88
N ARG A 21 -31.68 40.20 -0.38
CA ARG A 21 -31.23 41.36 -1.14
C ARG A 21 -31.35 42.73 -0.42
N LYS A 22 -32.32 42.84 0.53
CA LYS A 22 -32.53 44.04 1.32
C LYS A 22 -31.69 44.15 2.59
N LYS A 23 -31.02 43.03 2.97
CA LYS A 23 -30.25 42.93 4.23
C LYS A 23 -28.76 42.73 4.01
N VAL A 24 -28.34 42.36 2.80
CA VAL A 24 -26.96 42.03 2.46
C VAL A 24 -26.42 43.03 1.46
N VAL A 25 -25.23 43.55 1.70
CA VAL A 25 -24.55 44.51 0.82
C VAL A 25 -23.82 43.73 -0.28
N TRP A 26 -23.71 44.32 -1.47
CA TRP A 26 -23.14 43.66 -2.65
C TRP A 26 -21.74 43.08 -2.44
N TRP A 27 -20.86 43.70 -1.65
CA TRP A 27 -19.51 43.21 -1.38
C TRP A 27 -19.48 41.93 -0.52
N GLU A 28 -20.54 41.67 0.28
CA GLU A 28 -20.67 40.44 1.07
C GLU A 28 -20.86 39.21 0.17
N TYR A 29 -21.50 39.37 -0.99
CA TYR A 29 -21.58 38.31 -2.00
C TYR A 29 -20.21 38.01 -2.59
N VAL A 30 -19.38 39.03 -2.81
CA VAL A 30 -18.01 38.87 -3.30
C VAL A 30 -17.17 38.07 -2.29
N VAL A 31 -17.28 38.43 -1.00
CA VAL A 31 -16.59 37.72 0.10
C VAL A 31 -17.08 36.27 0.23
N LEU A 32 -18.29 35.95 -0.17
CA LEU A 32 -18.82 34.58 -0.15
C LEU A 32 -18.38 33.80 -1.40
N ILE A 33 -18.45 34.40 -2.58
CA ILE A 33 -18.17 33.75 -3.86
C ILE A 33 -16.69 33.43 -4.02
N ILE A 34 -15.79 34.38 -3.74
CA ILE A 34 -14.35 34.17 -3.98
C ILE A 34 -13.77 33.02 -3.15
N PRO A 35 -13.95 32.95 -1.82
CA PRO A 35 -13.48 31.79 -1.04
C PRO A 35 -14.11 30.47 -1.46
N SER A 36 -15.40 30.48 -1.84
CA SER A 36 -16.10 29.27 -2.31
C SER A 36 -15.52 28.74 -3.62
N LEU A 37 -15.15 29.62 -4.55
CA LEU A 37 -14.50 29.25 -5.81
C LEU A 37 -13.08 28.70 -5.55
N VAL A 38 -12.31 29.38 -4.68
CA VAL A 38 -10.98 28.89 -4.28
C VAL A 38 -11.08 27.50 -3.64
N PHE A 39 -12.04 27.30 -2.74
CA PHE A 39 -12.27 26.01 -2.10
C PHE A 39 -12.69 24.93 -3.10
N SER A 40 -13.59 25.25 -4.04
CA SER A 40 -14.00 24.35 -5.13
C SER A 40 -12.81 23.97 -6.03
N LEU A 41 -11.92 24.92 -6.31
CA LEU A 41 -10.69 24.65 -7.07
C LEU A 41 -9.75 23.72 -6.30
N LEU A 42 -9.56 23.95 -5.00
CA LEU A 42 -8.74 23.09 -4.13
C LEU A 42 -9.30 21.67 -4.08
N ILE A 43 -10.61 21.51 -3.89
CA ILE A 43 -11.27 20.19 -3.93
C ILE A 43 -11.00 19.50 -5.26
N LYS A 44 -11.16 20.21 -6.38
CA LYS A 44 -10.90 19.63 -7.71
C LYS A 44 -9.44 19.19 -7.85
N LEU A 45 -8.49 20.00 -7.43
CA LEU A 45 -7.06 19.65 -7.48
C LEU A 45 -6.77 18.39 -6.64
N CYS A 46 -7.35 18.29 -5.44
CA CYS A 46 -7.25 17.10 -4.59
C CYS A 46 -7.87 15.87 -5.27
N MET A 47 -9.07 15.99 -5.84
CA MET A 47 -9.75 14.88 -6.54
C MET A 47 -8.98 14.43 -7.77
N VAL A 48 -8.44 15.37 -8.58
CA VAL A 48 -7.61 15.02 -9.74
C VAL A 48 -6.33 14.33 -9.31
N SER A 49 -5.69 14.82 -8.25
CA SER A 49 -4.48 14.19 -7.71
C SER A 49 -4.75 12.79 -7.17
N TYR A 50 -5.87 12.59 -6.49
CA TYR A 50 -6.28 11.28 -5.97
C TYR A 50 -6.61 10.30 -7.10
N ASN A 51 -7.41 10.71 -8.07
CA ASN A 51 -7.80 9.87 -9.21
C ASN A 51 -6.64 9.60 -10.19
N ALA A 52 -5.60 10.41 -10.16
CA ALA A 52 -4.39 10.17 -10.95
C ALA A 52 -3.41 9.20 -10.28
N SER A 53 -3.63 8.86 -9.01
CA SER A 53 -2.80 7.89 -8.29
C SER A 53 -3.32 6.49 -8.56
N ASP A 54 -2.42 5.61 -8.93
CA ASP A 54 -2.69 4.19 -9.18
C ASP A 54 -1.70 3.35 -8.36
N THR A 55 -2.05 2.10 -8.11
CA THR A 55 -1.20 1.18 -7.36
C THR A 55 -0.96 -0.06 -8.21
N GLU A 56 0.29 -0.39 -8.37
CA GLU A 56 0.74 -1.63 -8.99
C GLU A 56 1.46 -2.50 -7.95
N TYR A 57 1.56 -3.78 -8.23
CA TYR A 57 2.19 -4.73 -7.34
C TYR A 57 3.38 -5.37 -8.02
N LEU A 58 4.55 -5.13 -7.47
CA LEU A 58 5.81 -5.60 -8.01
C LEU A 58 6.41 -6.69 -7.13
N GLY A 59 7.23 -7.53 -7.73
CA GLY A 59 7.99 -8.53 -7.00
C GLY A 59 9.16 -7.91 -6.25
N ALA A 60 9.40 -8.41 -5.05
CA ALA A 60 10.53 -8.07 -4.21
C ALA A 60 10.98 -9.32 -3.41
N TYR A 61 12.00 -9.18 -2.59
CA TYR A 61 12.46 -10.23 -1.69
C TYR A 61 12.88 -9.67 -0.34
N VAL A 62 12.87 -10.54 0.66
CA VAL A 62 13.33 -10.21 2.00
C VAL A 62 14.86 -10.18 2.01
N THR A 63 15.44 -9.04 2.39
CA THR A 63 16.90 -8.87 2.52
C THR A 63 17.39 -9.27 3.90
N LYS A 64 16.60 -9.03 4.93
CA LYS A 64 16.87 -9.44 6.31
C LYS A 64 15.61 -9.52 7.13
N ILE A 65 15.63 -10.30 8.19
CA ILE A 65 14.65 -10.30 9.27
C ILE A 65 15.33 -9.94 10.57
N ILE A 66 14.59 -9.29 11.46
CA ILE A 66 15.09 -8.88 12.76
C ILE A 66 14.07 -9.27 13.81
N TYR A 67 14.54 -9.87 14.89
CA TYR A 67 13.80 -10.06 16.12
C TYR A 67 14.35 -9.09 17.14
N TYR A 68 13.50 -8.24 17.68
CA TYR A 68 13.79 -7.36 18.80
C TYR A 68 13.22 -7.97 20.07
N GLU A 69 14.04 -8.13 21.09
CA GLU A 69 13.59 -8.50 22.42
C GLU A 69 12.76 -7.39 23.05
N GLU A 70 11.93 -7.74 24.00
CA GLU A 70 11.20 -6.76 24.82
C GLU A 70 12.17 -5.85 25.58
N TRP A 71 11.78 -4.61 25.76
CA TRP A 71 12.58 -3.64 26.50
C TRP A 71 11.72 -2.60 27.18
N ASP A 72 12.30 -1.87 28.15
CA ASP A 72 11.64 -0.76 28.79
C ASP A 72 12.57 0.43 28.96
N GLU A 73 11.97 1.60 28.94
CA GLU A 73 12.67 2.86 29.11
C GLU A 73 11.96 3.75 30.13
N MET A 74 12.71 4.73 30.64
CA MET A 74 12.17 5.80 31.46
C MET A 74 11.96 7.05 30.61
N VAL A 75 10.69 7.44 30.41
CA VAL A 75 10.32 8.60 29.60
C VAL A 75 9.90 9.76 30.50
N LEU A 76 10.44 10.94 30.22
CA LEU A 76 10.02 12.16 30.92
C LEU A 76 8.71 12.67 30.36
N ARG A 77 7.62 12.51 31.11
CA ARG A 77 6.29 12.98 30.69
C ARG A 77 5.87 14.23 31.45
N THR A 78 5.28 15.16 30.73
CA THR A 78 4.70 16.39 31.29
C THR A 78 3.25 16.13 31.65
N LYS A 79 2.92 16.31 32.94
CA LYS A 79 1.55 16.18 33.46
C LYS A 79 1.04 17.51 33.97
N THR A 80 -0.27 17.67 33.95
CA THR A 80 -0.95 18.83 34.52
C THR A 80 -1.83 18.42 35.69
N ARG A 81 -1.83 19.22 36.77
CA ARG A 81 -2.76 19.07 37.88
C ARG A 81 -3.44 20.40 38.17
N ARG A 82 -4.68 20.33 38.65
CA ARG A 82 -5.39 21.49 39.14
C ARG A 82 -5.02 21.68 40.63
N VAL A 83 -4.54 22.85 40.98
CA VAL A 83 -4.23 23.21 42.36
C VAL A 83 -5.03 24.45 42.75
N PRO A 84 -5.45 24.58 44.02
CA PRO A 84 -6.11 25.80 44.52
C PRO A 84 -5.23 27.03 44.28
N ASP A 85 -5.81 28.13 43.85
CA ASP A 85 -5.10 29.40 43.58
C ASP A 85 -4.95 30.32 44.80
N GLY A 86 -5.46 29.89 45.95
CA GLY A 86 -5.46 30.64 47.18
C GLY A 86 -6.49 31.79 47.27
N LYS A 87 -7.28 31.98 46.19
CA LYS A 87 -8.34 33.01 46.07
C LYS A 87 -9.73 32.40 45.85
N GLY A 88 -9.90 31.09 46.15
CA GLY A 88 -11.15 30.36 45.95
C GLY A 88 -11.33 29.77 44.53
N GLY A 89 -10.35 29.96 43.64
CA GLY A 89 -10.30 29.38 42.31
C GLY A 89 -9.33 28.20 42.19
N THR A 90 -9.14 27.67 41.00
CA THR A 90 -8.14 26.65 40.68
C THR A 90 -7.24 27.08 39.53
N LYS A 91 -5.95 26.83 39.66
CA LYS A 91 -4.97 27.04 38.59
C LYS A 91 -4.39 25.71 38.11
N THR A 92 -4.05 25.61 36.84
CA THR A 92 -3.36 24.46 36.27
C THR A 92 -1.86 24.59 36.54
N GLN A 93 -1.29 23.60 37.19
CA GLN A 93 0.16 23.48 37.39
C GLN A 93 0.69 22.33 36.55
N THR A 94 1.72 22.60 35.76
CA THR A 94 2.44 21.61 34.97
C THR A 94 3.64 21.11 35.78
N TYR A 95 3.86 19.79 35.77
CA TYR A 95 5.02 19.15 36.38
C TYR A 95 5.51 18.02 35.50
N THR A 96 6.76 17.64 35.63
CA THR A 96 7.37 16.53 34.88
C THR A 96 7.56 15.34 35.83
N VAL A 97 7.36 14.16 35.30
CA VAL A 97 7.53 12.88 36.01
C VAL A 97 8.17 11.86 35.06
N TRP A 98 9.09 11.07 35.58
CA TRP A 98 9.62 9.90 34.87
C TRP A 98 8.62 8.77 34.99
N GLU A 99 8.23 8.22 33.82
CA GLU A 99 7.34 7.06 33.70
C GLU A 99 8.03 5.95 32.95
N ARG A 100 7.83 4.72 33.41
CA ARG A 100 8.29 3.54 32.71
C ARG A 100 7.38 3.30 31.51
N GLU A 101 7.98 3.19 30.31
CA GLU A 101 7.32 2.76 29.08
C GLU A 101 7.86 1.40 28.67
N TYR A 102 6.95 0.43 28.51
CA TYR A 102 7.28 -0.94 28.13
C TYR A 102 7.05 -1.13 26.64
N HIS A 103 8.04 -1.70 25.97
CA HIS A 103 7.99 -2.06 24.56
C HIS A 103 8.01 -3.59 24.45
N PRO A 104 7.00 -4.22 23.85
CA PRO A 104 6.95 -5.67 23.67
C PRO A 104 7.97 -6.15 22.64
N GLU A 105 8.20 -7.46 22.61
CA GLU A 105 9.00 -8.10 21.55
C GLU A 105 8.40 -7.84 20.17
N GLU A 106 9.26 -7.62 19.16
CA GLU A 106 8.84 -7.32 17.80
C GLU A 106 9.59 -8.17 16.78
N TRP A 107 8.87 -8.56 15.73
CA TRP A 107 9.43 -9.27 14.59
C TRP A 107 9.21 -8.44 13.34
N VAL A 108 10.29 -8.17 12.62
CA VAL A 108 10.24 -7.36 11.42
C VAL A 108 10.99 -8.01 10.26
N TYR A 109 10.58 -7.68 9.04
CA TYR A 109 11.40 -7.94 7.86
C TYR A 109 11.73 -6.63 7.15
N VAL A 110 12.82 -6.67 6.40
CA VAL A 110 13.24 -5.61 5.49
C VAL A 110 13.32 -6.20 4.09
N ASN A 111 12.79 -5.49 3.12
CA ASN A 111 12.82 -5.91 1.73
C ASN A 111 13.84 -5.10 0.89
N ASN A 112 14.05 -5.53 -0.35
CA ASN A 112 14.95 -4.84 -1.28
C ASN A 112 14.36 -3.57 -1.90
N GLU A 113 13.12 -3.20 -1.55
CA GLU A 113 12.44 -2.04 -2.12
C GLU A 113 12.87 -0.74 -1.41
N ASN A 114 12.74 -0.65 -0.10
CA ASN A 114 12.85 0.63 0.62
C ASN A 114 13.70 0.59 1.89
N ASN A 115 14.24 -0.55 2.28
CA ASN A 115 14.97 -0.75 3.54
C ASN A 115 14.18 -0.43 4.82
N TRP A 116 12.85 -0.29 4.73
CA TRP A 116 12.02 -0.06 5.90
C TRP A 116 11.70 -1.37 6.61
N GLU A 117 11.51 -1.27 7.91
CA GLU A 117 11.11 -2.37 8.75
C GLU A 117 9.59 -2.52 8.70
N HIS A 118 9.15 -3.74 8.41
CA HIS A 118 7.74 -4.11 8.32
C HIS A 118 7.43 -5.11 9.41
N ASN A 119 6.52 -4.78 10.32
CA ASN A 119 6.11 -5.66 11.40
C ASN A 119 5.39 -6.90 10.86
N ILE A 120 5.74 -8.06 11.40
CA ILE A 120 5.17 -9.35 11.02
C ILE A 120 4.84 -10.19 12.26
N SER A 121 4.04 -11.21 12.06
CA SER A 121 3.77 -12.17 13.12
C SER A 121 4.98 -13.09 13.36
N LYS A 122 5.15 -13.55 14.59
CA LYS A 122 6.17 -14.55 14.96
C LYS A 122 6.15 -15.78 14.04
N LYS A 123 4.96 -16.28 13.70
CA LYS A 123 4.79 -17.42 12.79
C LYS A 123 5.38 -17.16 11.40
N LEU A 124 5.18 -15.95 10.86
CA LEU A 124 5.73 -15.57 9.57
C LEU A 124 7.25 -15.36 9.65
N TYR A 125 7.74 -14.74 10.73
CA TYR A 125 9.16 -14.59 11.00
C TYR A 125 9.89 -15.94 10.98
N GLU A 126 9.40 -16.93 11.73
CA GLU A 126 10.00 -18.28 11.75
C GLU A 126 9.98 -18.94 10.36
N LYS A 127 8.90 -18.77 9.60
CA LYS A 127 8.83 -19.28 8.22
C LYS A 127 9.88 -18.66 7.31
N ILE A 128 10.06 -17.36 7.40
CA ILE A 128 11.09 -16.65 6.62
C ILE A 128 12.48 -17.07 7.07
N LYS A 129 12.72 -17.18 8.38
CA LYS A 129 14.01 -17.60 8.97
C LYS A 129 14.46 -18.96 8.47
N ILE A 130 13.55 -19.93 8.47
CA ILE A 130 13.83 -21.27 7.93
C ILE A 130 14.22 -21.20 6.44
N ARG A 131 13.56 -20.35 5.68
CA ARG A 131 13.82 -20.22 4.24
C ARG A 131 15.14 -19.52 3.96
N LEU A 132 15.48 -18.48 4.69
CA LEU A 132 16.75 -17.76 4.54
C LEU A 132 17.95 -18.64 4.89
N ASN A 133 17.77 -19.59 5.81
CA ASN A 133 18.79 -20.57 6.22
C ASN A 133 20.20 -19.98 6.50
N SER A 134 20.24 -18.73 6.93
CA SER A 134 21.48 -17.99 7.20
C SER A 134 21.72 -17.88 8.71
N PRO A 135 22.98 -17.73 9.13
CA PRO A 135 23.31 -17.48 10.54
C PRO A 135 22.60 -16.23 11.07
N THR A 136 22.11 -16.34 12.29
CA THR A 136 21.57 -15.19 13.02
C THR A 136 22.69 -14.48 13.75
N VAL A 137 22.80 -13.17 13.58
CA VAL A 137 23.79 -12.32 14.21
C VAL A 137 23.14 -11.55 15.34
N PHE A 138 23.72 -11.62 16.54
CA PHE A 138 23.33 -10.82 17.69
C PHE A 138 23.76 -9.36 17.49
N LYS A 139 22.89 -8.42 17.89
CA LYS A 139 23.16 -6.99 17.85
C LYS A 139 22.78 -6.38 19.21
N ASP A 140 23.79 -5.89 19.93
CA ASP A 140 23.60 -5.10 21.14
C ASP A 140 22.90 -3.77 20.80
N MET A 141 21.73 -3.54 21.41
CA MET A 141 20.90 -2.37 21.21
C MET A 141 20.90 -1.47 22.45
N LYS A 142 22.10 -1.00 22.85
CA LYS A 142 22.22 -0.04 23.95
C LYS A 142 21.34 1.17 23.75
N ARG A 143 20.40 1.37 24.71
CA ARG A 143 19.43 2.46 24.70
C ARG A 143 19.58 3.28 25.97
N ASP A 144 19.46 4.59 25.86
CA ASP A 144 19.56 5.48 27.02
C ASP A 144 18.33 5.34 27.90
N TYR A 145 18.55 5.42 29.25
CA TYR A 145 17.51 5.39 30.27
C TYR A 145 16.61 4.13 30.30
N HIS A 146 17.08 3.01 29.77
CA HIS A 146 16.35 1.75 29.78
C HIS A 146 16.69 0.89 30.99
N ARG A 147 15.80 -0.02 31.36
CA ARG A 147 16.00 -1.03 32.40
C ARG A 147 16.35 -2.40 31.81
N ILE A 148 15.78 -2.72 30.64
CA ILE A 148 16.06 -3.91 29.85
C ILE A 148 16.54 -3.45 28.48
N ASP A 149 17.62 -4.02 28.00
CA ASP A 149 18.30 -3.54 26.79
C ASP A 149 17.51 -3.79 25.50
N GLY A 150 16.76 -4.87 25.40
CA GLY A 150 15.97 -5.20 24.23
C GLY A 150 16.86 -5.44 23.02
N ASP A 151 17.76 -6.40 23.11
CA ASP A 151 18.68 -6.76 22.06
C ASP A 151 18.02 -7.21 20.77
N ALA A 152 18.76 -7.20 19.68
CA ALA A 152 18.28 -7.58 18.37
C ALA A 152 19.04 -8.77 17.79
N TYR A 153 18.30 -9.60 17.05
CA TYR A 153 18.84 -10.76 16.33
C TYR A 153 18.53 -10.63 14.86
N VAL A 154 19.57 -10.53 14.04
CA VAL A 154 19.45 -10.25 12.60
C VAL A 154 19.83 -11.47 11.79
N THR A 155 18.94 -11.91 10.92
CA THR A 155 19.23 -12.95 9.90
C THR A 155 19.15 -12.31 8.54
N MET A 156 20.21 -12.40 7.75
CA MET A 156 20.30 -11.76 6.42
C MET A 156 20.13 -12.80 5.32
N TYR A 157 19.64 -12.35 4.17
CA TYR A 157 19.63 -13.14 2.95
C TYR A 157 21.05 -13.31 2.41
N ASP A 158 21.41 -14.51 2.02
CA ASP A 158 22.76 -14.88 1.56
C ASP A 158 23.01 -14.67 0.06
N GLY A 159 21.98 -14.26 -0.68
CA GLY A 159 22.06 -14.04 -2.12
C GLY A 159 21.76 -15.28 -2.97
N SER A 160 21.58 -16.44 -2.38
CA SER A 160 21.33 -17.69 -3.13
C SER A 160 19.87 -17.78 -3.59
N MET A 161 19.64 -18.37 -4.77
CA MET A 161 18.29 -18.59 -5.28
C MET A 161 17.49 -19.55 -4.38
N GLU A 162 18.14 -20.51 -3.74
CA GLU A 162 17.51 -21.50 -2.87
C GLU A 162 16.91 -20.89 -1.61
N HIS A 163 17.58 -19.89 -1.05
CA HIS A 163 17.20 -19.27 0.21
C HIS A 163 16.35 -18.00 0.02
N LEU A 164 16.04 -17.64 -1.20
CA LEU A 164 15.22 -16.46 -1.49
C LEU A 164 13.81 -16.60 -0.88
N TYR A 165 13.39 -15.61 -0.13
CA TYR A 165 12.01 -15.43 0.28
C TYR A 165 11.40 -14.27 -0.49
N ASP A 166 10.60 -14.59 -1.49
CA ASP A 166 9.94 -13.64 -2.36
C ASP A 166 8.69 -13.05 -1.72
N ILE A 167 8.47 -11.78 -1.96
CA ILE A 167 7.31 -11.02 -1.49
C ILE A 167 6.76 -10.15 -2.63
N THR A 168 5.61 -9.56 -2.38
CA THR A 168 5.02 -8.56 -3.26
C THR A 168 4.92 -7.25 -2.49
N TYR A 169 5.24 -6.14 -3.12
CA TYR A 169 5.03 -4.81 -2.55
C TYR A 169 4.19 -3.93 -3.45
N ALA A 170 3.47 -2.99 -2.83
CA ALA A 170 2.65 -2.03 -3.52
C ALA A 170 3.49 -0.81 -3.92
N HIS A 171 3.56 -0.53 -5.21
CA HIS A 171 4.17 0.67 -5.77
C HIS A 171 3.10 1.66 -6.19
N LYS A 172 3.11 2.85 -5.60
CA LYS A 172 2.18 3.94 -5.94
C LYS A 172 2.82 4.86 -6.97
N TYR A 173 2.14 5.07 -8.08
CA TYR A 173 2.60 5.96 -9.13
C TYR A 173 1.49 6.90 -9.60
N LYS A 174 1.88 7.98 -10.29
CA LYS A 174 0.92 8.92 -10.89
C LYS A 174 0.66 8.55 -12.34
N ASN A 175 -0.55 8.07 -12.59
CA ASN A 175 -1.01 7.81 -13.94
C ASN A 175 -1.54 9.10 -14.57
N LYS A 176 -0.80 9.66 -15.50
CA LYS A 176 -1.19 10.89 -16.22
C LYS A 176 -2.08 10.63 -17.44
N ILE A 177 -2.21 9.38 -17.84
CA ILE A 177 -2.98 8.99 -19.03
C ILE A 177 -4.27 8.32 -18.54
N GLN A 178 -5.38 9.01 -18.70
CA GLN A 178 -6.71 8.41 -18.53
C GLN A 178 -7.20 7.93 -19.89
N ALA A 179 -7.02 6.65 -20.17
CA ALA A 179 -7.71 5.99 -21.28
C ALA A 179 -9.08 5.54 -20.80
N SER A 180 -10.17 6.08 -21.34
CA SER A 180 -11.49 5.49 -21.14
C SER A 180 -11.69 4.33 -22.11
N GLN A 181 -12.40 3.28 -21.70
CA GLN A 181 -12.74 2.15 -22.58
C GLN A 181 -13.43 2.60 -23.87
N SER A 182 -14.20 3.70 -23.83
CA SER A 182 -14.86 4.26 -25.02
C SER A 182 -13.88 4.80 -26.08
N ASN A 183 -12.64 5.09 -25.71
CA ASN A 183 -11.63 5.67 -26.58
C ASN A 183 -10.58 4.64 -27.02
N THR A 184 -10.70 3.39 -26.63
CA THR A 184 -9.79 2.33 -27.06
C THR A 184 -10.27 1.71 -28.38
N ILE A 185 -9.33 1.47 -29.29
CA ILE A 185 -9.57 0.76 -30.56
C ILE A 185 -9.94 -0.71 -30.28
N PHE A 186 -9.46 -1.26 -29.17
CA PHE A 186 -9.71 -2.62 -28.74
C PHE A 186 -10.90 -2.66 -27.78
N LYS A 187 -12.02 -3.19 -28.21
CA LYS A 187 -13.15 -3.50 -27.33
C LYS A 187 -12.82 -4.79 -26.59
N MET A 188 -12.64 -4.68 -25.28
CA MET A 188 -12.57 -5.85 -24.41
C MET A 188 -13.98 -6.39 -24.19
N LEU A 189 -14.11 -7.70 -24.13
CA LEU A 189 -15.34 -8.37 -23.78
C LEU A 189 -15.59 -8.18 -22.26
N ASP A 190 -16.81 -7.94 -21.89
CA ASP A 190 -17.23 -7.93 -20.50
C ASP A 190 -17.51 -9.39 -20.08
N ILE A 191 -16.55 -10.00 -19.40
CA ILE A 191 -16.60 -11.40 -18.96
C ILE A 191 -16.83 -11.39 -17.46
N ASP A 192 -17.96 -11.89 -17.04
CA ASP A 192 -18.26 -12.10 -15.63
C ASP A 192 -17.63 -13.43 -15.12
N LYS A 193 -17.76 -13.65 -13.81
CA LYS A 193 -17.16 -14.83 -13.19
C LYS A 193 -17.78 -16.13 -13.69
N GLU A 194 -19.09 -16.19 -13.89
CA GLU A 194 -19.80 -17.40 -14.32
C GLU A 194 -19.35 -17.80 -15.74
N MET A 195 -19.23 -16.80 -16.61
CA MET A 195 -18.72 -16.99 -17.97
C MET A 195 -17.24 -17.41 -17.93
N ALA A 196 -16.41 -16.79 -17.09
CA ALA A 196 -15.01 -17.15 -16.95
C ALA A 196 -14.82 -18.60 -16.47
N ASP A 197 -15.61 -19.03 -15.49
CA ASP A 197 -15.60 -20.42 -14.98
C ASP A 197 -16.03 -21.42 -16.09
N SER A 198 -17.08 -21.09 -16.86
CA SER A 198 -17.53 -21.92 -17.98
C SER A 198 -16.52 -22.05 -19.11
N LEU A 199 -15.74 -21.00 -19.35
CA LEU A 199 -14.67 -20.96 -20.34
C LEU A 199 -13.35 -21.54 -19.82
N GLY A 200 -13.25 -21.87 -18.55
CA GLY A 200 -12.03 -22.36 -17.92
C GLY A 200 -10.92 -21.32 -17.86
N LEU A 201 -11.28 -20.05 -17.67
CA LEU A 201 -10.32 -18.96 -17.50
C LEU A 201 -9.82 -18.90 -16.03
N TYR A 202 -8.61 -18.39 -15.86
CA TYR A 202 -8.01 -18.28 -14.55
C TYR A 202 -8.46 -17.04 -13.80
N GLU A 203 -8.84 -17.19 -12.53
CA GLU A 203 -9.08 -16.03 -11.67
C GLU A 203 -7.80 -15.20 -11.52
N TYR A 204 -7.98 -13.87 -11.43
CA TYR A 204 -6.88 -12.97 -11.12
C TYR A 204 -6.34 -13.29 -9.72
N PRO A 205 -5.03 -13.54 -9.58
CA PRO A 205 -4.45 -13.93 -8.29
C PRO A 205 -4.64 -12.84 -7.24
N LYS A 206 -5.13 -13.22 -6.05
CA LYS A 206 -5.23 -12.28 -4.92
C LYS A 206 -3.83 -11.84 -4.52
N ILE A 207 -3.58 -10.55 -4.58
CA ILE A 207 -2.31 -9.97 -4.22
C ILE A 207 -2.25 -9.81 -2.71
N THR A 208 -1.28 -10.48 -2.11
CA THR A 208 -0.96 -10.39 -0.68
C THR A 208 0.51 -9.98 -0.54
N ASP A 209 0.96 -9.68 0.67
CA ASP A 209 2.38 -9.39 0.94
C ASP A 209 3.31 -10.57 0.61
N LEU A 210 2.74 -11.77 0.49
CA LEU A 210 3.48 -12.95 0.05
C LEU A 210 3.35 -13.09 -1.45
N ALA A 211 4.45 -13.42 -2.12
CA ALA A 211 4.43 -13.68 -3.54
C ALA A 211 3.58 -14.92 -3.84
N GLN A 212 2.82 -14.82 -4.91
CA GLN A 212 1.93 -15.85 -5.36
C GLN A 212 2.58 -16.72 -6.42
N ASN A 213 1.95 -17.86 -6.71
CA ASN A 213 2.38 -18.69 -7.82
C ASN A 213 2.19 -17.92 -9.15
N PRO A 214 3.27 -17.59 -9.86
CA PRO A 214 3.19 -16.87 -11.13
C PRO A 214 2.85 -17.80 -12.32
N ILE A 215 2.65 -19.09 -12.09
CA ILE A 215 2.39 -20.10 -13.13
C ILE A 215 1.05 -20.74 -12.84
N LEU A 216 0.12 -20.64 -13.80
CA LEU A 216 -1.23 -21.19 -13.68
C LEU A 216 -1.51 -22.20 -14.81
N GLY A 217 -2.38 -23.16 -14.54
CA GLY A 217 -2.84 -24.14 -15.52
C GLY A 217 -1.96 -25.38 -15.69
N ARG A 218 -0.79 -25.41 -15.09
CA ARG A 218 0.11 -26.57 -15.15
C ARG A 218 0.77 -26.81 -13.81
N ASN A 219 0.95 -28.08 -13.45
CA ASN A 219 1.85 -28.45 -12.40
C ASN A 219 3.30 -28.32 -12.88
N VAL A 220 4.06 -27.49 -12.22
CA VAL A 220 5.48 -27.25 -12.50
C VAL A 220 6.35 -27.81 -11.40
N SER A 221 7.59 -28.13 -11.74
CA SER A 221 8.56 -28.56 -10.73
C SER A 221 8.84 -27.45 -9.72
N LYS A 222 9.36 -27.82 -8.56
CA LYS A 222 9.74 -26.82 -7.54
C LYS A 222 10.86 -25.89 -8.06
N GLU A 223 11.75 -26.42 -8.86
CA GLU A 223 12.87 -25.72 -9.46
C GLU A 223 12.38 -24.66 -10.47
N GLU A 224 11.47 -25.04 -11.39
CA GLU A 224 10.87 -24.12 -12.34
C GLU A 224 10.15 -22.96 -11.62
N LEU A 225 9.30 -23.29 -10.64
CA LEU A 225 8.59 -22.29 -9.85
C LEU A 225 9.57 -21.34 -9.12
N GLN A 226 10.66 -21.87 -8.59
CA GLN A 226 11.65 -21.08 -7.88
C GLN A 226 12.40 -20.13 -8.81
N ILE A 227 12.73 -20.56 -10.03
CA ILE A 227 13.34 -19.70 -11.05
C ILE A 227 12.42 -18.51 -11.36
N PHE A 228 11.12 -18.74 -11.61
CA PHE A 228 10.17 -17.66 -11.90
C PHE A 228 10.00 -16.71 -10.71
N ARG A 229 9.92 -17.23 -9.50
CA ARG A 229 9.86 -16.41 -8.28
C ARG A 229 11.12 -15.57 -8.13
N TYR A 230 12.29 -16.16 -8.39
CA TYR A 230 13.56 -15.45 -8.36
C TYR A 230 13.59 -14.32 -9.40
N ILE A 231 13.18 -14.58 -10.63
CA ILE A 231 13.11 -13.57 -11.69
C ILE A 231 12.18 -12.42 -11.29
N ASN A 232 10.96 -12.72 -10.83
CA ASN A 232 10.01 -11.70 -10.41
C ASN A 232 10.53 -10.88 -9.21
N ALA A 233 11.16 -11.52 -8.23
CA ALA A 233 11.71 -10.86 -7.07
C ALA A 233 12.92 -9.96 -7.38
N MET A 234 13.87 -10.48 -8.18
CA MET A 234 15.11 -9.76 -8.49
C MET A 234 14.96 -8.69 -9.56
N LYS A 235 14.05 -8.89 -10.52
CA LYS A 235 13.87 -8.00 -11.67
C LYS A 235 12.64 -7.10 -11.56
N GLY A 236 11.70 -7.44 -10.69
CA GLY A 236 10.43 -6.70 -10.54
C GLY A 236 10.66 -5.22 -10.29
N LYS A 237 11.45 -4.87 -9.27
CA LYS A 237 11.79 -3.48 -8.95
C LYS A 237 12.56 -2.79 -10.09
N LYS A 238 13.57 -3.46 -10.66
CA LYS A 238 14.46 -2.85 -11.66
C LYS A 238 13.74 -2.53 -12.96
N ASN A 239 12.85 -3.42 -13.37
CA ASN A 239 12.19 -3.35 -14.69
C ASN A 239 10.72 -2.95 -14.57
N GLU A 240 10.23 -2.74 -13.33
CA GLU A 240 8.85 -2.33 -13.02
C GLU A 240 7.81 -3.24 -13.67
N PHE A 241 8.04 -4.55 -13.67
CA PHE A 241 7.08 -5.52 -14.18
C PHE A 241 6.99 -6.77 -13.29
N ARG A 242 5.89 -7.50 -13.46
CA ARG A 242 5.64 -8.81 -12.87
C ARG A 242 5.19 -9.77 -13.96
N THR A 243 5.77 -10.96 -14.00
CA THR A 243 5.46 -11.97 -15.01
C THR A 243 4.52 -13.01 -14.50
N TYR A 244 3.51 -13.34 -15.31
CA TYR A 244 2.65 -14.51 -15.15
C TYR A 244 2.75 -15.40 -16.39
N VAL A 245 2.68 -16.72 -16.18
CA VAL A 245 2.61 -17.71 -17.25
C VAL A 245 1.34 -18.53 -17.08
N LEU A 246 0.52 -18.54 -18.11
CA LEU A 246 -0.77 -19.23 -18.14
C LEU A 246 -0.70 -20.33 -19.18
N PHE A 247 -1.00 -21.56 -18.78
CA PHE A 247 -1.04 -22.70 -19.67
C PHE A 247 -2.51 -23.07 -19.96
N PHE A 248 -2.84 -23.10 -21.25
CA PHE A 248 -4.13 -23.56 -21.76
C PHE A 248 -3.94 -24.88 -22.53
N ASN A 249 -5.04 -25.58 -22.88
CA ASN A 249 -4.95 -26.77 -23.70
C ASN A 249 -4.65 -26.41 -25.16
N HIS A 250 -4.07 -27.35 -25.89
CA HIS A 250 -3.51 -27.15 -27.23
C HIS A 250 -4.46 -26.51 -28.28
N ASP A 251 -5.78 -26.68 -28.17
CA ASP A 251 -6.76 -26.20 -29.16
C ASP A 251 -7.49 -24.92 -28.71
N GLU A 252 -6.95 -24.19 -27.73
CA GLU A 252 -7.66 -23.09 -27.07
C GLU A 252 -7.01 -21.73 -27.31
N PHE A 253 -6.59 -21.45 -28.53
CA PHE A 253 -5.92 -20.18 -28.92
C PHE A 253 -6.71 -18.92 -28.53
N ASP A 254 -8.03 -18.95 -28.65
CA ASP A 254 -8.89 -17.80 -28.34
C ASP A 254 -8.93 -17.50 -26.85
N LYS A 255 -8.58 -18.45 -25.99
CA LYS A 255 -8.60 -18.25 -24.55
C LYS A 255 -7.62 -17.18 -24.07
N SER A 256 -6.54 -16.94 -24.77
CA SER A 256 -5.58 -15.87 -24.43
C SER A 256 -6.22 -14.47 -24.51
N GLU A 257 -7.02 -14.22 -25.54
CA GLU A 257 -7.74 -12.95 -25.71
C GLU A 257 -8.91 -12.83 -24.72
N LEU A 258 -9.61 -13.93 -24.45
CA LEU A 258 -10.65 -13.99 -23.42
C LEU A 258 -10.06 -13.76 -22.03
N GLN A 259 -8.92 -14.39 -21.72
CA GLN A 259 -8.21 -14.20 -20.44
C GLN A 259 -7.77 -12.75 -20.23
N LYS A 260 -7.26 -12.10 -21.28
CA LYS A 260 -6.91 -10.69 -21.29
C LYS A 260 -8.14 -9.82 -21.00
N SER A 261 -9.27 -10.13 -21.62
CA SER A 261 -10.54 -9.42 -21.37
C SER A 261 -11.05 -9.64 -19.94
N TYR A 262 -10.91 -10.84 -19.41
CA TYR A 262 -11.31 -11.14 -18.02
C TYR A 262 -10.43 -10.42 -17.00
N TRP A 263 -9.13 -10.29 -17.24
CA TRP A 263 -8.19 -9.58 -16.38
C TRP A 263 -8.03 -8.09 -16.72
N GLN A 264 -8.99 -7.49 -17.40
CA GLN A 264 -8.93 -6.08 -17.84
C GLN A 264 -8.66 -5.05 -16.73
N ASN A 265 -8.96 -5.40 -15.48
CA ASN A 265 -8.70 -4.57 -14.29
C ASN A 265 -7.42 -4.97 -13.55
N GLY A 266 -6.58 -5.80 -14.15
CA GLY A 266 -5.25 -6.16 -13.64
C GLY A 266 -4.29 -4.97 -13.62
N ASN A 267 -3.11 -5.20 -13.04
CA ASN A 267 -2.07 -4.17 -12.98
C ASN A 267 -1.44 -3.92 -14.35
N LYS A 268 -1.13 -2.67 -14.65
CA LYS A 268 -0.57 -2.26 -15.95
C LYS A 268 0.82 -2.84 -16.25
N ASN A 269 1.55 -3.22 -15.21
CA ASN A 269 2.93 -3.69 -15.31
C ASN A 269 3.03 -5.21 -15.27
N GLU A 270 1.96 -5.90 -15.63
CA GLU A 270 1.96 -7.35 -15.72
C GLU A 270 2.33 -7.80 -17.13
N PHE A 271 3.32 -8.67 -17.20
CA PHE A 271 3.69 -9.37 -18.42
C PHE A 271 3.10 -10.79 -18.38
N ILE A 272 2.05 -10.99 -19.14
CA ILE A 272 1.30 -12.24 -19.16
C ILE A 272 1.71 -13.03 -20.41
N VAL A 273 2.25 -14.21 -20.20
CA VAL A 273 2.58 -15.16 -21.25
C VAL A 273 1.51 -16.26 -21.25
N CYS A 274 0.72 -16.33 -22.31
CA CYS A 274 -0.22 -17.43 -22.52
C CYS A 274 0.44 -18.48 -23.41
N TRP A 275 0.50 -19.70 -22.90
CA TRP A 275 1.00 -20.86 -23.63
C TRP A 275 -0.18 -21.80 -23.96
N VAL A 276 -0.34 -22.11 -25.24
CA VAL A 276 -1.41 -22.97 -25.78
C VAL A 276 -0.82 -24.21 -26.40
#